data_da7bb24c605c576b94692a79d76f06bc
#
_entry.id   da7bb24c605c576b94692a79d76f06bc
#
_cell.length_a   1.000
_cell.length_b   1.000
_cell.length_c   1.000
_cell.angle_alpha   90.00
_cell.angle_beta   90.00
_cell.angle_gamma   90.00
#
_symmetry.space_group_name_H-M   'P 1'
#
loop_
_entity.id
_entity.type
_entity.pdbx_description
1 polymer ?
#
loop_
_entity_poly.entity_id
_entity_poly.type
_entity_poly.pdbx_seq_one_letter_code
_entity_poly.pdbx_strand_id
1 'polypeptide(L)'
;MPRIITLYLIGQVTKISFLTLIVLFSVFFLNEFTVYLEKVSSGELYPELLILVSIYSMSEIVEVVLPLSVFIGTIIAIYRLDQNNELLAFSKMGLGKRKVVLISCIPAIFFALFVALVSFYLTPLSNNKLAFLNDVERFSDRFKLMGAEKINVLDLSLIHI
;
A
#
# COMPACT_ATOMS: atom_id res chain seq x y z
N MET A 1 -2.33 26.18 28.66
CA MET A 1 -2.56 26.64 27.28
C MET A 1 -1.72 25.90 26.20
N PRO A 2 -0.43 25.58 26.40
CA PRO A 2 0.34 24.88 25.32
C PRO A 2 -0.20 23.52 24.92
N ARG A 3 -0.82 22.75 25.85
CA ARG A 3 -1.35 21.41 25.56
C ARG A 3 -2.49 21.39 24.55
N ILE A 4 -3.39 22.37 24.60
CA ILE A 4 -4.55 22.43 23.69
C ILE A 4 -4.08 22.70 22.26
N ILE A 5 -3.14 23.63 22.08
CA ILE A 5 -2.57 23.94 20.75
C ILE A 5 -1.77 22.75 20.20
N THR A 6 -1.02 22.06 21.06
CA THR A 6 -0.27 20.86 20.67
C THR A 6 -1.21 19.74 20.18
N LEU A 7 -2.29 19.46 20.91
CA LEU A 7 -3.30 18.46 20.52
C LEU A 7 -4.03 18.88 19.23
N TYR A 8 -4.33 20.15 19.07
CA TYR A 8 -4.93 20.66 17.85
C TYR A 8 -4.02 20.47 16.64
N LEU A 9 -2.72 20.81 16.75
CA LEU A 9 -1.72 20.61 15.70
C LEU A 9 -1.58 19.13 15.32
N ILE A 10 -1.43 18.27 16.32
CA ILE A 10 -1.34 16.82 16.10
C ILE A 10 -2.59 16.31 15.38
N GLY A 11 -3.78 16.70 15.84
CA GLY A 11 -5.04 16.30 15.24
C GLY A 11 -5.19 16.77 13.79
N GLN A 12 -4.79 18.02 13.50
CA GLN A 12 -4.84 18.58 12.15
C GLN A 12 -3.90 17.86 11.20
N VAL A 13 -2.64 17.63 11.61
CA VAL A 13 -1.67 16.88 10.81
C VAL A 13 -2.14 15.44 10.58
N THR A 14 -2.58 14.75 11.63
CA THR A 14 -3.07 13.37 11.51
C THR A 14 -4.27 13.26 10.57
N LYS A 15 -5.24 14.18 10.70
CA LYS A 15 -6.44 14.19 9.86
C LYS A 15 -6.11 14.38 8.37
N ILE A 16 -5.23 15.33 8.06
CA ILE A 16 -4.83 15.61 6.68
C ILE A 16 -3.98 14.47 6.12
N SER A 17 -3.04 13.93 6.91
CA SER A 17 -2.24 12.77 6.51
C SER A 17 -3.11 11.54 6.24
N PHE A 18 -4.13 11.30 7.06
CA PHE A 18 -5.08 10.21 6.85
C PHE A 18 -5.93 10.40 5.58
N LEU A 19 -6.40 11.63 5.30
CA LEU A 19 -7.11 11.92 4.07
C LEU A 19 -6.21 11.69 2.83
N THR A 20 -4.97 12.16 2.90
CA THR A 20 -3.96 11.96 1.84
C THR A 20 -3.66 10.46 1.65
N LEU A 21 -3.60 9.70 2.75
CA LEU A 21 -3.43 8.25 2.72
C LEU A 21 -4.55 7.57 1.93
N ILE A 22 -5.81 7.91 2.21
CA ILE A 22 -6.96 7.32 1.50
C ILE A 22 -6.86 7.58 -0.01
N VAL A 23 -6.55 8.81 -0.40
CA VAL A 23 -6.44 9.18 -1.82
C VAL A 23 -5.28 8.43 -2.50
N LEU A 24 -4.09 8.47 -1.93
CA LEU A 24 -2.93 7.77 -2.50
C LEU A 24 -3.13 6.26 -2.52
N PHE A 25 -3.63 5.69 -1.43
CA PHE A 25 -3.91 4.26 -1.36
C PHE A 25 -4.89 3.82 -2.46
N SER A 26 -5.96 4.59 -2.69
CA SER A 26 -6.91 4.29 -3.76
C SER A 26 -6.26 4.29 -5.14
N VAL A 27 -5.39 5.25 -5.43
CA VAL A 27 -4.68 5.34 -6.72
C VAL A 27 -3.72 4.16 -6.89
N PHE A 28 -2.90 3.85 -5.88
CA PHE A 28 -1.95 2.74 -5.94
C PHE A 28 -2.66 1.39 -6.01
N PHE A 29 -3.74 1.22 -5.24
CA PHE A 29 -4.55 0.01 -5.28
C PHE A 29 -5.18 -0.22 -6.66
N LEU A 30 -5.76 0.81 -7.29
CA LEU A 30 -6.31 0.70 -8.63
C LEU A 30 -5.25 0.36 -9.67
N ASN A 31 -4.06 0.94 -9.56
CA ASN A 31 -2.94 0.61 -10.44
C ASN A 31 -2.55 -0.87 -10.30
N GLU A 32 -2.34 -1.34 -9.09
CA GLU A 32 -1.96 -2.74 -8.80
C GLU A 32 -3.06 -3.72 -9.25
N PHE A 33 -4.32 -3.38 -8.98
CA PHE A 33 -5.45 -4.17 -9.42
C PHE A 33 -5.54 -4.30 -10.94
N THR A 34 -5.21 -3.22 -11.68
CA THR A 34 -5.15 -3.25 -13.15
C THR A 34 -4.05 -4.18 -13.64
N VAL A 35 -2.88 -4.20 -13.00
CA VAL A 35 -1.79 -5.12 -13.33
C VAL A 35 -2.22 -6.57 -13.14
N TYR A 36 -2.93 -6.90 -12.06
CA TYR A 36 -3.45 -8.26 -11.87
C TYR A 36 -4.56 -8.64 -12.85
N LEU A 37 -5.41 -7.68 -13.25
CA LEU A 37 -6.39 -7.93 -14.33
C LEU A 37 -5.70 -8.24 -15.66
N GLU A 38 -4.61 -7.57 -15.97
CA GLU A 38 -3.82 -7.86 -17.18
C GLU A 38 -3.23 -9.27 -17.12
N LYS A 39 -2.70 -9.70 -15.97
CA LYS A 39 -2.22 -11.08 -15.76
C LYS A 39 -3.33 -12.13 -15.93
N VAL A 40 -4.54 -11.82 -15.48
CA VAL A 40 -5.70 -12.71 -15.72
C VAL A 40 -6.05 -12.77 -17.21
N SER A 41 -6.04 -11.63 -17.90
CA SER A 41 -6.37 -11.59 -19.33
C SER A 41 -5.32 -12.27 -20.22
N SER A 42 -4.06 -12.26 -19.82
CA SER A 42 -2.96 -12.98 -20.48
C SER A 42 -2.92 -14.47 -20.16
N GLY A 43 -3.75 -14.94 -19.22
CA GLY A 43 -3.77 -16.33 -18.77
C GLY A 43 -2.65 -16.70 -17.78
N GLU A 44 -1.90 -15.70 -17.29
CA GLU A 44 -0.85 -15.90 -16.28
C GLU A 44 -1.40 -16.09 -14.86
N LEU A 45 -2.62 -15.61 -14.61
CA LEU A 45 -3.28 -15.68 -13.30
C LEU A 45 -4.71 -16.24 -13.46
N TYR A 46 -5.11 -17.19 -12.61
CA TYR A 46 -6.48 -17.67 -12.58
C TYR A 46 -7.44 -16.58 -12.04
N PRO A 47 -8.61 -16.35 -12.70
CA PRO A 47 -9.58 -15.34 -12.28
C PRO A 47 -10.01 -15.47 -10.81
N GLU A 48 -10.08 -16.70 -10.30
CA GLU A 48 -10.49 -17.03 -8.93
C GLU A 48 -9.48 -16.53 -7.88
N LEU A 49 -8.21 -16.40 -8.27
CA LEU A 49 -7.13 -15.93 -7.39
C LEU A 49 -6.94 -14.41 -7.41
N LEU A 50 -7.56 -13.69 -8.36
CA LEU A 50 -7.42 -12.25 -8.52
C LEU A 50 -7.65 -11.47 -7.22
N ILE A 51 -8.78 -11.73 -6.57
CA ILE A 51 -9.15 -11.03 -5.33
C ILE A 51 -8.16 -11.37 -4.20
N LEU A 52 -7.79 -12.63 -4.09
CA LEU A 52 -6.89 -13.10 -3.04
C LEU A 52 -5.49 -12.49 -3.17
N VAL A 53 -4.94 -12.49 -4.38
CA VAL A 53 -3.64 -11.89 -4.68
C VAL A 53 -3.68 -10.39 -4.45
N SER A 54 -4.74 -9.71 -4.89
CA SER A 54 -4.92 -8.26 -4.67
C SER A 54 -4.98 -7.89 -3.18
N ILE A 55 -5.58 -8.72 -2.32
CA ILE A 55 -5.61 -8.49 -0.87
C ILE A 55 -4.21 -8.66 -0.26
N TYR A 56 -3.46 -9.67 -0.68
CA TYR A 56 -2.11 -9.87 -0.15
C TYR A 56 -1.12 -8.77 -0.59
N SER A 57 -1.27 -8.23 -1.81
CA SER A 57 -0.43 -7.11 -2.28
C SER A 57 -0.72 -5.79 -1.57
N MET A 58 -1.87 -5.64 -0.88
CA MET A 58 -2.17 -4.44 -0.09
C MET A 58 -1.10 -4.13 0.97
N SER A 59 -0.44 -5.14 1.54
CA SER A 59 0.61 -4.93 2.54
C SER A 59 1.81 -4.16 1.97
N GLU A 60 2.21 -4.47 0.74
CA GLU A 60 3.29 -3.77 0.04
C GLU A 60 2.90 -2.34 -0.32
N ILE A 61 1.66 -2.13 -0.77
CA ILE A 61 1.11 -0.80 -1.05
C ILE A 61 1.15 0.08 0.20
N VAL A 62 0.68 -0.44 1.35
CA VAL A 62 0.67 0.30 2.63
C VAL A 62 2.08 0.70 3.04
N GLU A 63 3.06 -0.18 2.88
CA GLU A 63 4.46 0.07 3.26
C GLU A 63 5.05 1.29 2.52
N VAL A 64 4.71 1.47 1.25
CA VAL A 64 5.20 2.58 0.41
C VAL A 64 4.32 3.84 0.57
N VAL A 65 3.01 3.67 0.54
CA VAL A 65 2.04 4.78 0.50
C VAL A 65 1.95 5.49 1.83
N LEU A 66 2.07 4.78 2.95
CA LEU A 66 1.88 5.36 4.27
C LEU A 66 2.95 6.41 4.61
N PRO A 67 4.26 6.19 4.46
CA PRO A 67 5.28 7.22 4.68
C PRO A 67 5.08 8.42 3.75
N LEU A 68 4.77 8.16 2.48
CA LEU A 68 4.55 9.20 1.48
C LEU A 68 3.34 10.07 1.84
N SER A 69 2.24 9.46 2.29
CA SER A 69 1.02 10.17 2.70
C SER A 69 1.24 11.05 3.93
N VAL A 70 2.03 10.58 4.89
CA VAL A 70 2.38 11.37 6.09
C VAL A 70 3.26 12.56 5.71
N PHE A 71 4.22 12.37 4.83
CA PHE A 71 5.08 13.46 4.35
C PHE A 71 4.26 14.54 3.64
N ILE A 72 3.47 14.17 2.63
CA ILE A 72 2.63 15.10 1.86
C ILE A 72 1.56 15.72 2.78
N GLY A 73 0.91 14.91 3.61
CA GLY A 73 -0.11 15.37 4.55
C GLY A 73 0.41 16.39 5.56
N THR A 74 1.64 16.20 6.05
CA THR A 74 2.28 17.17 6.94
C THR A 74 2.56 18.50 6.25
N ILE A 75 3.03 18.47 5.00
CA ILE A 75 3.26 19.68 4.20
C ILE A 75 1.93 20.44 4.00
N ILE A 76 0.88 19.73 3.56
CA ILE A 76 -0.44 20.33 3.34
C ILE A 76 -1.01 20.88 4.65
N ALA A 77 -0.84 20.18 5.77
CA ALA A 77 -1.31 20.65 7.08
C ALA A 77 -0.66 21.97 7.47
N ILE A 78 0.68 22.03 7.39
CA ILE A 78 1.44 23.24 7.74
C ILE A 78 1.07 24.40 6.78
N TYR A 79 0.94 24.13 5.50
CA TYR A 79 0.52 25.11 4.51
C TYR A 79 -0.88 25.68 4.81
N ARG A 80 -1.85 24.84 5.16
CA ARG A 80 -3.21 25.28 5.56
C ARG A 80 -3.19 26.15 6.81
N LEU A 81 -2.41 25.77 7.81
CA LEU A 81 -2.24 26.57 9.04
C LEU A 81 -1.63 27.96 8.76
N ASP A 82 -0.73 28.03 7.79
CA ASP A 82 -0.13 29.30 7.36
C ASP A 82 -1.15 30.18 6.63
N GLN A 83 -1.88 29.62 5.67
CA GLN A 83 -2.93 30.34 4.92
C GLN A 83 -4.05 30.90 5.83
N ASN A 84 -4.38 30.18 6.88
CA ASN A 84 -5.39 30.61 7.86
C ASN A 84 -4.84 31.62 8.92
N ASN A 85 -3.57 32.05 8.79
CA ASN A 85 -2.85 32.86 9.78
C ASN A 85 -2.74 32.23 11.19
N GLU A 86 -3.02 30.94 11.31
CA GLU A 86 -2.93 30.23 12.59
C GLU A 86 -1.49 30.12 13.08
N LEU A 87 -0.51 29.94 12.18
CA LEU A 87 0.91 29.94 12.53
C LEU A 87 1.34 31.27 13.13
N LEU A 88 0.81 32.37 12.62
CA LEU A 88 1.07 33.71 13.19
C LEU A 88 0.48 33.86 14.60
N ALA A 89 -0.75 33.36 14.79
CA ALA A 89 -1.40 33.34 16.10
C ALA A 89 -0.61 32.49 17.11
N PHE A 90 -0.14 31.30 16.73
CA PHE A 90 0.70 30.44 17.58
C PHE A 90 2.04 31.11 17.94
N SER A 91 2.64 31.82 16.98
CA SER A 91 3.87 32.59 17.24
C SER A 91 3.68 33.69 18.29
N LYS A 92 2.55 34.42 18.24
CA LYS A 92 2.19 35.41 19.24
C LYS A 92 1.91 34.82 20.63
N MET A 93 1.50 33.56 20.69
CA MET A 93 1.29 32.80 21.93
C MET A 93 2.58 32.15 22.47
N GLY A 94 3.76 32.45 21.89
CA GLY A 94 5.06 31.93 22.32
C GLY A 94 5.45 30.57 21.73
N LEU A 95 4.69 30.04 20.74
CA LEU A 95 5.05 28.87 19.99
C LEU A 95 5.86 29.27 18.75
N GLY A 96 7.17 29.29 18.89
CA GLY A 96 8.07 29.56 17.75
C GLY A 96 7.96 28.49 16.65
N LYS A 97 8.29 28.86 15.41
CA LYS A 97 8.23 27.98 14.21
C LYS A 97 8.89 26.60 14.43
N ARG A 98 10.01 26.55 15.15
CA ARG A 98 10.70 25.28 15.49
C ARG A 98 9.82 24.32 16.31
N LYS A 99 9.07 24.85 17.28
CA LYS A 99 8.18 24.02 18.11
C LYS A 99 7.00 23.46 17.30
N VAL A 100 6.45 24.25 16.38
CA VAL A 100 5.39 23.77 15.47
C VAL A 100 5.87 22.59 14.63
N VAL A 101 7.05 22.70 14.02
CA VAL A 101 7.65 21.61 13.23
C VAL A 101 7.90 20.38 14.10
N LEU A 102 8.48 20.51 15.28
CA LEU A 102 8.73 19.39 16.19
C LEU A 102 7.42 18.68 16.62
N ILE A 103 6.37 19.44 16.90
CA ILE A 103 5.05 18.87 17.25
C ILE A 103 4.45 18.14 16.05
N SER A 104 4.62 18.66 14.84
CA SER A 104 4.16 18.01 13.61
C SER A 104 4.89 16.71 13.29
N CYS A 105 6.09 16.49 13.85
CA CYS A 105 6.81 15.21 13.74
C CYS A 105 6.23 14.10 14.64
N ILE A 106 5.43 14.42 15.65
CA ILE A 106 4.86 13.40 16.55
C ILE A 106 3.97 12.41 15.82
N PRO A 107 2.98 12.82 14.99
CA PRO A 107 2.23 11.90 14.16
C PRO A 107 3.10 11.08 13.22
N ALA A 108 4.14 11.68 12.63
CA ALA A 108 5.05 10.99 11.73
C ALA A 108 5.78 9.83 12.42
N ILE A 109 6.21 10.00 13.67
CA ILE A 109 6.82 8.92 14.46
C ILE A 109 5.83 7.80 14.73
N PHE A 110 4.57 8.14 15.05
CA PHE A 110 3.51 7.14 15.24
C PHE A 110 3.25 6.32 13.97
N PHE A 111 3.14 6.97 12.83
CA PHE A 111 2.96 6.30 11.54
C PHE A 111 4.20 5.49 11.15
N ALA A 112 5.41 5.99 11.42
CA ALA A 112 6.64 5.24 11.17
C ALA A 112 6.70 3.93 11.97
N LEU A 113 6.28 3.96 13.24
CA LEU A 113 6.17 2.75 14.07
C LEU A 113 5.14 1.77 13.51
N PHE A 114 4.02 2.28 13.02
CA PHE A 114 2.98 1.47 12.39
C PHE A 114 3.47 0.80 11.10
N VAL A 115 4.19 1.56 10.24
CA VAL A 115 4.83 0.97 9.03
C VAL A 115 5.83 -0.11 9.41
N ALA A 116 6.67 0.13 10.42
CA ALA A 116 7.61 -0.88 10.87
C ALA A 116 6.91 -2.17 11.32
N LEU A 117 5.78 -2.08 12.03
CA LEU A 117 4.99 -3.25 12.40
C LEU A 117 4.41 -3.98 11.18
N VAL A 118 3.88 -3.25 10.21
CA VAL A 118 3.36 -3.82 8.96
C VAL A 118 4.48 -4.52 8.19
N SER A 119 5.63 -3.86 8.01
CA SER A 119 6.77 -4.39 7.28
C SER A 119 7.36 -5.65 7.94
N PHE A 120 7.44 -5.69 9.27
CA PHE A 120 8.00 -6.85 9.97
C PHE A 120 7.05 -8.04 10.08
N TYR A 121 5.75 -7.82 10.19
CA TYR A 121 4.76 -8.88 10.45
C TYR A 121 3.89 -9.20 9.25
N LEU A 122 3.30 -8.18 8.60
CA LEU A 122 2.33 -8.40 7.53
C LEU A 122 3.00 -8.73 6.20
N THR A 123 4.04 -8.01 5.82
CA THR A 123 4.71 -8.18 4.52
C THR A 123 5.29 -9.58 4.34
N PRO A 124 6.05 -10.17 5.29
CA PRO A 124 6.57 -11.52 5.11
C PRO A 124 5.47 -12.59 5.08
N LEU A 125 4.37 -12.41 5.85
CA LEU A 125 3.21 -13.31 5.81
C LEU A 125 2.52 -13.27 4.44
N SER A 126 2.34 -12.07 3.88
CA SER A 126 1.72 -11.88 2.57
C SER A 126 2.58 -12.44 1.46
N ASN A 127 3.89 -12.17 1.47
CA ASN A 127 4.83 -12.63 0.45
C ASN A 127 4.97 -14.16 0.43
N ASN A 128 4.97 -14.82 1.59
CA ASN A 128 4.97 -16.27 1.66
C ASN A 128 3.70 -16.88 1.04
N LYS A 129 2.54 -16.24 1.25
CA LYS A 129 1.28 -16.68 0.63
C LYS A 129 1.24 -16.42 -0.87
N LEU A 130 1.72 -15.26 -1.31
CA LEU A 130 1.84 -14.94 -2.74
C LEU A 130 2.79 -15.89 -3.46
N ALA A 131 3.96 -16.20 -2.88
CA ALA A 131 4.89 -17.16 -3.42
C ALA A 131 4.26 -18.55 -3.56
N PHE A 132 3.56 -19.01 -2.53
CA PHE A 132 2.85 -20.29 -2.56
C PHE A 132 1.77 -20.33 -3.67
N LEU A 133 0.98 -19.27 -3.84
CA LEU A 133 -0.03 -19.19 -4.88
C LEU A 133 0.60 -19.23 -6.28
N ASN A 134 1.68 -18.50 -6.50
CA ASN A 134 2.42 -18.50 -7.77
C ASN A 134 3.04 -19.88 -8.08
N ASP A 135 3.52 -20.60 -7.06
CA ASP A 135 4.05 -21.95 -7.25
C ASP A 135 2.96 -22.95 -7.61
N VAL A 136 1.78 -22.86 -6.99
CA VAL A 136 0.61 -23.69 -7.33
C VAL A 136 0.17 -23.47 -8.78
N GLU A 137 0.15 -22.23 -9.26
CA GLU A 137 -0.15 -21.91 -10.66
C GLU A 137 0.86 -22.53 -11.63
N ARG A 138 2.15 -22.31 -11.40
CA ARG A 138 3.22 -22.88 -12.23
C ARG A 138 3.18 -24.41 -12.26
N PHE A 139 2.80 -25.03 -11.16
CA PHE A 139 2.65 -26.48 -11.09
C PHE A 139 1.46 -26.95 -11.93
N SER A 140 0.31 -26.28 -11.83
CA SER A 140 -0.88 -26.57 -12.61
C SER A 140 -0.65 -26.43 -14.12
N ASP A 141 0.06 -25.37 -14.55
CA ASP A 141 0.37 -25.15 -15.97
C ASP A 141 1.33 -26.19 -16.53
N ARG A 142 2.32 -26.61 -15.75
CA ARG A 142 3.20 -27.72 -16.14
C ARG A 142 2.44 -29.03 -16.31
N PHE A 143 1.45 -29.32 -15.45
CA PHE A 143 0.60 -30.51 -15.61
C PHE A 143 -0.29 -30.45 -16.85
N LYS A 144 -0.84 -29.28 -17.17
CA LYS A 144 -1.64 -29.06 -18.38
C LYS A 144 -0.78 -29.27 -19.64
N LEU A 145 0.43 -28.73 -19.67
CA LEU A 145 1.36 -28.87 -20.78
C LEU A 145 1.77 -30.35 -20.98
N MET A 146 2.13 -31.06 -19.91
CA MET A 146 2.45 -32.49 -19.97
C MET A 146 1.26 -33.36 -20.38
N GLY A 147 0.05 -32.98 -19.97
CA GLY A 147 -1.20 -33.65 -20.42
C GLY A 147 -1.47 -33.45 -21.90
N ALA A 148 -1.32 -32.22 -22.41
CA ALA A 148 -1.48 -31.87 -23.82
C ALA A 148 -0.43 -32.55 -24.70
N GLU A 149 0.82 -32.64 -24.25
CA GLU A 149 1.90 -33.33 -24.97
C GLU A 149 1.65 -34.83 -25.06
N LYS A 150 1.15 -35.48 -24.01
CA LYS A 150 0.75 -36.88 -24.05
C LYS A 150 -0.41 -37.16 -25.01
N ILE A 151 -1.39 -36.27 -25.11
CA ILE A 151 -2.52 -36.42 -26.03
C ILE A 151 -2.04 -36.29 -27.47
N ASN A 152 -1.18 -35.33 -27.78
CA ASN A 152 -0.60 -35.18 -29.12
C ASN A 152 0.26 -36.39 -29.56
N VAL A 153 1.01 -36.98 -28.63
CA VAL A 153 1.81 -38.19 -28.93
C VAL A 153 0.92 -39.40 -29.17
N LEU A 154 -0.21 -39.51 -28.46
CA LEU A 154 -1.19 -40.61 -28.69
C LEU A 154 -1.92 -40.43 -30.03
N ASP A 155 -2.31 -39.23 -30.43
CA ASP A 155 -2.93 -38.95 -31.73
C ASP A 155 -1.96 -39.24 -32.89
N LEU A 156 -0.70 -38.88 -32.78
CA LEU A 156 0.32 -39.19 -33.77
C LEU A 156 0.63 -40.67 -33.87
N SER A 157 0.51 -41.43 -32.77
CA SER A 157 0.72 -42.90 -32.79
C SER A 157 -0.45 -43.65 -33.39
N LEU A 158 -1.68 -43.11 -33.38
CA LEU A 158 -2.87 -43.68 -33.98
C LEU A 158 -2.96 -43.42 -35.50
N ILE A 159 -2.25 -42.44 -36.03
CA ILE A 159 -2.23 -42.12 -37.47
C ILE A 159 -1.20 -43.00 -38.20
N HIS A 160 -0.31 -43.69 -37.49
CA HIS A 160 0.74 -44.53 -38.08
C HIS A 160 0.39 -46.06 -38.09
N ILE A 161 -0.83 -46.47 -37.76
CA ILE A 161 -1.37 -47.80 -37.96
C ILE A 161 -2.41 -47.73 -39.07
#